data_c4abad9885e46480a2f4579cbc28f672
#
_entry.id   c4abad9885e46480a2f4579cbc28f672
#
_cell.length_a   1.000
_cell.length_b   1.000
_cell.length_c   1.000
_cell.angle_alpha   90.00
_cell.angle_beta   90.00
_cell.angle_gamma   90.00
#
_symmetry.space_group_name_H-M   'P 1'
#
loop_
_entity.id
_entity.type
_entity.pdbx_description
1 polymer ?
#
loop_
_entity_poly.entity_id
_entity_poly.type
_entity_poly.pdbx_seq_one_letter_code
_entity_poly.pdbx_strand_id
1 'polypeptide(L)'
;MKYHNIVEGVFLERPNRFIAYVEIAGRTVIAHVKNTGRCRELLTKQATVYLEQNSNPARKTAFDLVAVNKNGRIINMDSQAPNRAVKEWLLKKLLFPDLTFLRPEKKYGSSRFDFYIEAGGKKIFMEVKGVTLEQDNVVLFPDAPSERALKHVEELIAAKKEGYEVYVLFVIQMEGVSYFTPNKATQPDFADALLRAEEAGVHILAYDCVVEPDEMVIDKQVEVRLSNYEDFGNNLLVNKIKLRKGDLNAIPKPLLKWYDSNKRILPWREEPTPFRVWVSEVMLQQTRVEAVKPYFERFLSALPNIESLANAPEDVLLKLWEGLGYYNRVRNLQKAASQIMSEYDGVMPDEYEELLKLPGIGSYTAGAIASIAYGKRVPAVDGNVLRVISRVCKREEDILLPAVKKKTEEELLKIMPKRAGDFNQALMEIGAIVCIPNGAPRCEICPLADKCLANAEGVQTDYPKKGRKKPRSIEEKTILVIRDAGKAALHKRPGKGLLAGMYEFPSMTGHRTQKEVIRWMEDKGLNILRIIPLQESKHIFTHKEWHMWGYMIRVDELAPQKESILKEDWIFAEPGETEEKYPVPTAFAAYTGYLDIKLGNDKYQRREKE
;
A
#
# COMPACT_ATOMS: atom_id res chain seq x y z
N MET A 1 -27.27 12.46 18.58
CA MET A 1 -27.27 13.92 18.82
C MET A 1 -27.26 14.64 17.49
N LYS A 2 -27.91 15.81 17.39
CA LYS A 2 -28.05 16.53 16.12
C LYS A 2 -27.42 17.91 16.17
N TYR A 3 -27.00 18.38 15.01
CA TYR A 3 -26.60 19.76 14.73
C TYR A 3 -27.70 20.46 13.90
N HIS A 4 -27.65 21.78 13.87
CA HIS A 4 -28.64 22.57 13.14
C HIS A 4 -27.95 23.50 12.14
N ASN A 5 -28.64 23.83 11.04
CA ASN A 5 -28.13 24.76 10.03
C ASN A 5 -26.73 24.39 9.52
N ILE A 6 -26.55 23.13 9.10
CA ILE A 6 -25.28 22.64 8.55
C ILE A 6 -25.08 23.18 7.14
N VAL A 7 -23.88 23.71 6.90
CA VAL A 7 -23.41 24.12 5.57
C VAL A 7 -22.11 23.37 5.24
N GLU A 8 -21.99 23.01 3.97
CA GLU A 8 -20.78 22.39 3.44
C GLU A 8 -19.79 23.47 3.00
N GLY A 9 -18.51 23.21 3.20
CA GLY A 9 -17.43 24.08 2.78
C GLY A 9 -16.15 23.33 2.47
N VAL A 10 -15.18 24.03 1.92
CA VAL A 10 -13.85 23.51 1.57
C VAL A 10 -12.83 24.05 2.55
N PHE A 11 -12.12 23.17 3.24
CA PHE A 11 -11.07 23.54 4.18
C PHE A 11 -9.88 24.15 3.45
N LEU A 12 -9.44 25.32 3.88
CA LEU A 12 -8.28 26.02 3.34
C LEU A 12 -7.05 25.84 4.22
N GLU A 13 -7.14 26.29 5.48
CA GLU A 13 -6.05 26.20 6.45
C GLU A 13 -6.50 26.30 7.91
N ARG A 14 -5.65 25.88 8.83
CA ARG A 14 -5.87 25.96 10.28
C ARG A 14 -4.69 26.70 10.94
N PRO A 15 -4.77 28.03 11.08
CA PRO A 15 -3.67 28.85 11.60
C PRO A 15 -3.34 28.57 13.07
N ASN A 16 -4.34 28.11 13.84
CA ASN A 16 -4.16 27.68 15.22
C ASN A 16 -5.18 26.60 15.60
N ARG A 17 -5.08 26.05 16.82
CA ARG A 17 -5.95 24.95 17.26
C ARG A 17 -7.45 25.28 17.41
N PHE A 18 -7.84 26.55 17.33
CA PHE A 18 -9.21 26.99 17.55
C PHE A 18 -9.90 27.52 16.30
N ILE A 19 -9.13 27.90 15.28
CA ILE A 19 -9.63 28.62 14.09
C ILE A 19 -9.27 27.82 12.84
N ALA A 20 -10.24 27.73 11.93
CA ALA A 20 -10.04 27.26 10.56
C ALA A 20 -10.57 28.28 9.56
N TYR A 21 -9.88 28.44 8.42
CA TYR A 21 -10.41 29.15 7.26
C TYR A 21 -11.05 28.14 6.31
N VAL A 22 -12.30 28.42 5.93
CA VAL A 22 -13.11 27.54 5.09
C VAL A 22 -13.75 28.37 3.99
N GLU A 23 -13.78 27.85 2.78
CA GLU A 23 -14.49 28.45 1.67
C GLU A 23 -15.92 27.90 1.61
N ILE A 24 -16.91 28.79 1.63
CA ILE A 24 -18.34 28.51 1.45
C ILE A 24 -18.84 29.36 0.29
N ALA A 25 -19.35 28.74 -0.77
CA ALA A 25 -19.89 29.43 -1.95
C ALA A 25 -18.94 30.53 -2.49
N GLY A 26 -17.62 30.22 -2.58
CA GLY A 26 -16.61 31.15 -3.10
C GLY A 26 -16.18 32.26 -2.14
N ARG A 27 -16.59 32.21 -0.87
CA ARG A 27 -16.23 33.20 0.16
C ARG A 27 -15.50 32.52 1.31
N THR A 28 -14.37 33.08 1.72
CA THR A 28 -13.63 32.57 2.89
C THR A 28 -14.33 33.03 4.17
N VAL A 29 -14.68 32.09 5.03
CA VAL A 29 -15.25 32.32 6.37
C VAL A 29 -14.29 31.81 7.46
N ILE A 30 -14.48 32.35 8.67
CA ILE A 30 -13.76 31.93 9.87
C ILE A 30 -14.64 30.96 10.66
N ALA A 31 -14.20 29.73 10.86
CA ALA A 31 -14.88 28.73 11.66
C ALA A 31 -14.10 28.45 12.96
N HIS A 32 -14.84 28.26 14.05
CA HIS A 32 -14.28 27.74 15.29
C HIS A 32 -14.13 26.23 15.21
N VAL A 33 -12.97 25.68 15.59
CA VAL A 33 -12.72 24.25 15.67
C VAL A 33 -12.91 23.80 17.12
N LYS A 34 -13.98 23.05 17.39
CA LYS A 34 -14.30 22.52 18.73
C LYS A 34 -13.44 21.34 19.16
N ASN A 35 -12.26 21.16 18.56
CA ASN A 35 -11.32 20.10 18.86
C ASN A 35 -9.94 20.68 19.08
N THR A 36 -9.37 20.47 20.27
CA THR A 36 -8.02 20.94 20.61
C THR A 36 -6.89 20.04 20.11
N GLY A 37 -7.21 18.84 19.62
CA GLY A 37 -6.29 17.93 18.96
C GLY A 37 -5.68 18.52 17.69
N ARG A 38 -4.59 17.96 17.23
CA ARG A 38 -3.91 18.43 16.01
C ARG A 38 -4.72 18.18 14.76
N CYS A 39 -5.36 17.02 14.64
CA CYS A 39 -6.24 16.58 13.54
C CYS A 39 -5.67 16.90 12.14
N ARG A 40 -4.35 16.83 11.96
CA ARG A 40 -3.69 17.15 10.68
C ARG A 40 -4.01 16.13 9.60
N GLU A 41 -4.25 14.90 10.00
CA GLU A 41 -4.63 13.77 9.16
C GLU A 41 -6.09 13.87 8.65
N LEU A 42 -6.89 14.73 9.27
CA LEU A 42 -8.29 15.00 8.92
C LEU A 42 -8.42 16.29 8.13
N LEU A 43 -7.88 17.37 8.65
CA LEU A 43 -7.96 18.71 8.05
C LEU A 43 -6.84 18.91 7.03
N THR A 44 -6.93 18.19 5.91
CA THR A 44 -6.05 18.35 4.76
C THR A 44 -6.55 19.43 3.82
N LYS A 45 -5.65 20.12 3.11
CA LYS A 45 -6.03 21.17 2.17
C LYS A 45 -7.04 20.64 1.14
N GLN A 46 -8.11 21.40 0.89
CA GLN A 46 -9.23 21.05 0.01
C GLN A 46 -10.15 19.92 0.54
N ALA A 47 -10.02 19.51 1.81
CA ALA A 47 -10.98 18.58 2.40
C ALA A 47 -12.39 19.22 2.47
N THR A 48 -13.41 18.44 2.15
CA THR A 48 -14.80 18.83 2.40
C THR A 48 -15.07 18.80 3.89
N VAL A 49 -15.58 19.89 4.44
CA VAL A 49 -15.92 20.05 5.86
C VAL A 49 -17.37 20.51 6.03
N TYR A 50 -17.93 20.17 7.18
CA TYR A 50 -19.30 20.54 7.53
C TYR A 50 -19.28 21.46 8.74
N LEU A 51 -20.03 22.56 8.64
CA LEU A 51 -20.03 23.64 9.61
C LEU A 51 -21.44 23.88 10.11
N GLU A 52 -21.59 23.99 11.43
CA GLU A 52 -22.83 24.47 12.05
C GLU A 52 -22.83 26.00 12.04
N GLN A 53 -23.80 26.61 11.37
CA GLN A 53 -23.98 28.05 11.39
C GLN A 53 -24.71 28.48 12.67
N ASN A 54 -24.07 29.33 13.45
CA ASN A 54 -24.64 29.82 14.70
C ASN A 54 -25.35 31.17 14.51
N SER A 55 -26.56 31.26 14.99
CA SER A 55 -27.37 32.47 14.90
C SER A 55 -27.12 33.53 16.00
N ASN A 56 -26.26 33.24 16.99
CA ASN A 56 -25.96 34.17 18.07
C ASN A 56 -24.96 35.25 17.61
N PRO A 57 -25.39 36.52 17.48
CA PRO A 57 -24.54 37.61 16.99
C PRO A 57 -23.42 38.02 17.96
N ALA A 58 -23.48 37.61 19.23
CA ALA A 58 -22.46 37.91 20.23
C ALA A 58 -21.20 37.00 20.10
N ARG A 59 -21.24 35.99 19.25
CA ARG A 59 -20.08 35.11 19.05
C ARG A 59 -19.03 35.73 18.12
N LYS A 60 -17.76 35.47 18.40
CA LYS A 60 -16.63 35.89 17.55
C LYS A 60 -16.55 35.17 16.21
N THR A 61 -17.15 33.98 16.11
CA THR A 61 -17.23 33.19 14.88
C THR A 61 -18.66 32.76 14.62
N ALA A 62 -19.12 32.94 13.39
CA ALA A 62 -20.46 32.53 12.97
C ALA A 62 -20.61 31.05 12.71
N PHE A 63 -19.48 30.32 12.56
CA PHE A 63 -19.45 28.92 12.19
C PHE A 63 -18.64 28.10 13.18
N ASP A 64 -19.11 26.88 13.48
CA ASP A 64 -18.41 25.84 14.20
C ASP A 64 -18.11 24.68 13.23
N LEU A 65 -16.86 24.28 13.06
CA LEU A 65 -16.50 23.11 12.26
C LEU A 65 -16.83 21.85 13.07
N VAL A 66 -17.78 21.03 12.57
CA VAL A 66 -18.32 19.88 13.28
C VAL A 66 -17.92 18.54 12.69
N ALA A 67 -17.70 18.45 11.36
CA ALA A 67 -17.29 17.21 10.72
C ALA A 67 -16.42 17.46 9.48
N VAL A 68 -15.71 16.42 9.05
CA VAL A 68 -14.88 16.40 7.84
C VAL A 68 -15.12 15.12 7.06
N ASN A 69 -15.09 15.21 5.74
CA ASN A 69 -15.10 14.05 4.85
C ASN A 69 -13.68 13.63 4.52
N LYS A 70 -13.27 12.46 5.02
CA LYS A 70 -11.98 11.83 4.72
C LYS A 70 -12.20 10.64 3.80
N ASN A 71 -11.93 10.80 2.50
CA ASN A 71 -12.04 9.74 1.51
C ASN A 71 -13.41 9.03 1.45
N GLY A 72 -14.50 9.81 1.59
CA GLY A 72 -15.86 9.28 1.57
C GLY A 72 -16.41 8.87 2.94
N ARG A 73 -15.61 8.93 4.01
CA ARG A 73 -16.04 8.69 5.40
C ARG A 73 -16.22 10.03 6.10
N ILE A 74 -17.38 10.25 6.69
CA ILE A 74 -17.63 11.44 7.50
C ILE A 74 -17.15 11.17 8.92
N ILE A 75 -16.31 12.06 9.44
CA ILE A 75 -15.74 11.99 10.79
C ILE A 75 -16.19 13.21 11.56
N ASN A 76 -16.89 13.01 12.66
CA ASN A 76 -17.26 14.09 13.56
C ASN A 76 -16.03 14.58 14.32
N MET A 77 -15.84 15.91 14.39
CA MET A 77 -14.67 16.52 15.03
C MET A 77 -15.00 17.30 16.31
N ASP A 78 -16.27 17.42 16.66
CA ASP A 78 -16.68 18.12 17.89
C ASP A 78 -16.31 17.28 19.12
N SER A 79 -15.36 17.74 19.93
CA SER A 79 -14.92 17.07 21.15
C SER A 79 -15.99 16.96 22.24
N GLN A 80 -17.10 17.68 22.12
CA GLN A 80 -18.24 17.61 23.04
C GLN A 80 -19.33 16.65 22.54
N ALA A 81 -19.28 16.25 21.28
CA ALA A 81 -20.28 15.36 20.69
C ALA A 81 -20.34 13.99 21.38
N PRO A 82 -19.22 13.34 21.76
CA PRO A 82 -19.24 12.06 22.44
C PRO A 82 -20.11 12.05 23.69
N ASN A 83 -19.93 13.01 24.57
CA ASN A 83 -20.69 13.06 25.82
C ASN A 83 -22.19 13.31 25.58
N ARG A 84 -22.55 14.10 24.56
CA ARG A 84 -23.96 14.31 24.18
C ARG A 84 -24.58 13.03 23.60
N ALA A 85 -23.88 12.36 22.70
CA ALA A 85 -24.34 11.11 22.11
C ALA A 85 -24.49 9.98 23.15
N VAL A 86 -23.52 9.84 24.06
CA VAL A 86 -23.58 8.88 25.16
C VAL A 86 -24.75 9.16 26.07
N LYS A 87 -25.00 10.43 26.44
CA LYS A 87 -26.15 10.78 27.29
C LYS A 87 -27.48 10.34 26.65
N GLU A 88 -27.70 10.64 25.36
CA GLU A 88 -28.92 10.21 24.65
C GLU A 88 -29.02 8.69 24.55
N TRP A 89 -27.90 8.00 24.30
CA TRP A 89 -27.84 6.55 24.20
C TRP A 89 -28.15 5.85 25.53
N LEU A 90 -27.60 6.39 26.65
CA LEU A 90 -27.91 5.91 28.00
C LEU A 90 -29.37 6.12 28.37
N LEU A 91 -29.94 7.28 28.05
CA LEU A 91 -31.35 7.58 28.31
C LEU A 91 -32.31 6.67 27.51
N LYS A 92 -31.89 6.19 26.34
CA LYS A 92 -32.62 5.15 25.59
C LYS A 92 -32.46 3.74 26.19
N LYS A 93 -31.75 3.61 27.30
CA LYS A 93 -31.50 2.35 28.03
C LYS A 93 -30.86 1.23 27.22
N LEU A 94 -30.07 1.59 26.20
CA LEU A 94 -29.46 0.62 25.27
C LEU A 94 -28.27 -0.12 25.89
N LEU A 95 -27.48 0.54 26.75
CA LEU A 95 -26.39 -0.12 27.49
C LEU A 95 -26.85 -0.66 28.87
N PHE A 96 -27.70 0.10 29.54
CA PHE A 96 -28.23 -0.28 30.86
C PHE A 96 -29.77 -0.29 30.82
N PRO A 97 -30.40 -1.45 30.54
CA PRO A 97 -31.86 -1.57 30.48
C PRO A 97 -32.56 -1.15 31.79
N ASP A 98 -31.89 -1.42 32.91
CA ASP A 98 -32.40 -1.13 34.28
C ASP A 98 -31.92 0.23 34.82
N LEU A 99 -31.62 1.19 33.92
CA LEU A 99 -31.22 2.54 34.30
C LEU A 99 -32.34 3.23 35.12
N THR A 100 -31.98 3.66 36.34
CA THR A 100 -32.87 4.39 37.25
C THR A 100 -32.46 5.83 37.47
N PHE A 101 -31.15 6.11 37.43
CA PHE A 101 -30.61 7.45 37.64
C PHE A 101 -29.39 7.72 36.77
N LEU A 102 -29.30 8.93 36.21
CA LEU A 102 -28.19 9.39 35.40
C LEU A 102 -27.82 10.84 35.77
N ARG A 103 -26.57 11.06 36.16
CA ARG A 103 -26.05 12.40 36.46
C ARG A 103 -24.74 12.64 35.72
N PRO A 104 -24.69 13.62 34.79
CA PRO A 104 -23.44 14.06 34.19
C PRO A 104 -22.51 14.74 35.19
N GLU A 105 -21.20 14.69 34.92
CA GLU A 105 -20.15 15.42 35.62
C GLU A 105 -20.12 15.23 37.15
N LYS A 106 -20.17 14.01 37.62
CA LYS A 106 -20.11 13.70 39.07
C LYS A 106 -18.67 13.75 39.58
N LYS A 107 -18.43 14.58 40.60
CA LYS A 107 -17.15 14.63 41.31
C LYS A 107 -16.84 13.32 42.04
N TYR A 108 -15.61 12.82 41.84
CA TYR A 108 -15.01 11.70 42.60
C TYR A 108 -13.54 12.07 42.86
N GLY A 109 -13.12 12.00 44.12
CA GLY A 109 -11.77 12.39 44.53
C GLY A 109 -11.38 13.80 44.04
N SER A 110 -10.31 13.89 43.29
CA SER A 110 -9.78 15.12 42.69
C SER A 110 -10.27 15.34 41.25
N SER A 111 -10.97 14.39 40.65
CA SER A 111 -11.50 14.46 39.29
C SER A 111 -13.03 14.54 39.25
N ARG A 112 -13.54 14.60 38.02
CA ARG A 112 -14.96 14.60 37.72
C ARG A 112 -15.17 13.66 36.54
N PHE A 113 -15.86 12.53 36.77
CA PHE A 113 -16.21 11.59 35.72
C PHE A 113 -17.42 12.09 34.90
N ASP A 114 -17.43 11.75 33.63
CA ASP A 114 -18.42 12.22 32.67
C ASP A 114 -19.84 11.80 33.05
N PHE A 115 -20.04 10.58 33.59
CA PHE A 115 -21.34 10.11 34.06
C PHE A 115 -21.24 9.31 35.36
N TYR A 116 -22.24 9.57 36.24
CA TYR A 116 -22.61 8.72 37.34
C TYR A 116 -23.99 8.13 37.04
N ILE A 117 -24.11 6.82 37.17
CA ILE A 117 -25.24 6.03 36.73
C ILE A 117 -25.67 5.10 37.88
N GLU A 118 -27.00 4.94 38.07
CA GLU A 118 -27.54 3.87 38.88
C GLU A 118 -28.39 2.94 38.02
N ALA A 119 -28.02 1.65 37.97
CA ALA A 119 -28.68 0.65 37.15
C ALA A 119 -28.52 -0.72 37.78
N GLY A 120 -29.59 -1.54 37.81
CA GLY A 120 -29.59 -2.89 38.38
C GLY A 120 -29.11 -2.95 39.82
N GLY A 121 -29.41 -1.91 40.65
CA GLY A 121 -28.95 -1.80 42.03
C GLY A 121 -27.47 -1.43 42.21
N LYS A 122 -26.71 -1.19 41.13
CA LYS A 122 -25.30 -0.85 41.17
C LYS A 122 -25.10 0.66 40.95
N LYS A 123 -24.04 1.19 41.60
CA LYS A 123 -23.53 2.55 41.37
C LYS A 123 -22.37 2.50 40.42
N ILE A 124 -22.43 3.26 39.34
CA ILE A 124 -21.54 3.14 38.21
C ILE A 124 -20.91 4.50 37.92
N PHE A 125 -19.59 4.53 37.71
CA PHE A 125 -18.90 5.67 37.07
C PHE A 125 -18.49 5.32 35.66
N MET A 126 -18.66 6.28 34.75
CA MET A 126 -18.25 6.12 33.35
C MET A 126 -17.46 7.37 32.90
N GLU A 127 -16.30 7.13 32.32
CA GLU A 127 -15.48 8.13 31.63
C GLU A 127 -15.59 7.90 30.12
N VAL A 128 -15.84 8.97 29.37
CA VAL A 128 -16.01 8.94 27.92
C VAL A 128 -14.79 9.55 27.22
N LYS A 129 -14.31 8.90 26.18
CA LYS A 129 -13.21 9.37 25.35
C LYS A 129 -13.65 9.40 23.89
N GLY A 130 -13.69 10.58 23.28
CA GLY A 130 -13.89 10.72 21.83
C GLY A 130 -12.65 10.27 21.06
N VAL A 131 -12.82 9.50 20.00
CA VAL A 131 -11.75 8.96 19.17
C VAL A 131 -11.96 9.38 17.72
N THR A 132 -11.00 10.12 17.18
CA THR A 132 -11.00 10.60 15.78
C THR A 132 -9.75 10.18 15.01
N LEU A 133 -8.70 9.69 15.70
CA LEU A 133 -7.48 9.23 15.05
C LEU A 133 -7.73 7.83 14.48
N GLU A 134 -7.66 7.73 13.15
CA GLU A 134 -7.81 6.48 12.41
C GLU A 134 -6.64 6.30 11.45
N GLN A 135 -6.07 5.09 11.44
CA GLN A 135 -5.05 4.63 10.52
C GLN A 135 -5.42 3.22 10.03
N ASP A 136 -5.64 3.06 8.74
CA ASP A 136 -5.96 1.77 8.10
C ASP A 136 -7.14 1.03 8.74
N ASN A 137 -8.24 1.74 9.06
CA ASN A 137 -9.43 1.28 9.77
C ASN A 137 -9.21 0.86 11.23
N VAL A 138 -8.04 1.11 11.80
CA VAL A 138 -7.76 0.96 13.23
C VAL A 138 -7.86 2.31 13.89
N VAL A 139 -8.59 2.39 14.99
CA VAL A 139 -8.71 3.63 15.75
C VAL A 139 -7.83 3.61 16.99
N LEU A 140 -7.18 4.74 17.23
CA LEU A 140 -6.16 4.88 18.27
C LEU A 140 -6.50 6.04 19.21
N PHE A 141 -6.20 5.86 20.49
CA PHE A 141 -6.27 6.93 21.50
C PHE A 141 -5.11 6.80 22.50
N PRO A 142 -4.50 7.93 22.93
CA PRO A 142 -4.79 9.30 22.54
C PRO A 142 -4.10 9.71 21.22
N ASP A 143 -4.58 10.77 20.58
CA ASP A 143 -3.97 11.42 19.41
C ASP A 143 -2.74 12.29 19.78
N ALA A 144 -2.67 12.71 21.05
CA ALA A 144 -1.55 13.40 21.67
C ALA A 144 -1.45 13.01 23.15
N PRO A 145 -0.26 13.11 23.80
CA PRO A 145 -0.09 12.78 25.20
C PRO A 145 -1.09 13.53 26.10
N SER A 146 -1.76 12.80 26.99
CA SER A 146 -2.84 13.30 27.86
C SER A 146 -2.71 12.78 29.29
N GLU A 147 -2.02 13.55 30.13
CA GLU A 147 -1.92 13.27 31.58
C GLU A 147 -3.29 13.16 32.25
N ARG A 148 -4.24 13.97 31.78
CA ARG A 148 -5.62 13.92 32.30
C ARG A 148 -6.30 12.59 31.98
N ALA A 149 -6.08 12.03 30.79
CA ALA A 149 -6.66 10.74 30.41
C ALA A 149 -6.07 9.61 31.26
N LEU A 150 -4.75 9.61 31.48
CA LEU A 150 -4.06 8.67 32.35
C LEU A 150 -4.60 8.73 33.77
N LYS A 151 -4.69 9.94 34.36
CA LYS A 151 -5.22 10.16 35.70
C LYS A 151 -6.66 9.63 35.87
N HIS A 152 -7.54 9.85 34.89
CA HIS A 152 -8.91 9.37 34.96
C HIS A 152 -8.99 7.83 34.98
N VAL A 153 -8.11 7.14 34.23
CA VAL A 153 -8.04 5.68 34.26
C VAL A 153 -7.60 5.17 35.64
N GLU A 154 -6.57 5.78 36.23
CA GLU A 154 -6.09 5.41 37.58
C GLU A 154 -7.16 5.65 38.66
N GLU A 155 -7.91 6.74 38.56
CA GLU A 155 -9.02 7.01 39.49
C GLU A 155 -10.21 6.05 39.31
N LEU A 156 -10.47 5.54 38.10
CA LEU A 156 -11.46 4.48 37.88
C LEU A 156 -11.01 3.17 38.54
N ILE A 157 -9.71 2.83 38.47
CA ILE A 157 -9.17 1.66 39.21
C ILE A 157 -9.40 1.83 40.73
N ALA A 158 -9.20 3.03 41.27
CA ALA A 158 -9.46 3.31 42.68
C ALA A 158 -10.95 3.18 43.02
N ALA A 159 -11.84 3.75 42.19
CA ALA A 159 -13.28 3.65 42.38
C ALA A 159 -13.78 2.19 42.32
N LYS A 160 -13.19 1.34 41.48
CA LYS A 160 -13.49 -0.10 41.45
C LYS A 160 -13.19 -0.79 42.78
N LYS A 161 -12.04 -0.46 43.40
CA LYS A 161 -11.66 -0.99 44.70
C LYS A 161 -12.61 -0.54 45.83
N GLU A 162 -13.27 0.60 45.68
CA GLU A 162 -14.29 1.11 46.60
C GLU A 162 -15.69 0.49 46.38
N GLY A 163 -15.83 -0.43 45.41
CA GLY A 163 -17.08 -1.17 45.17
C GLY A 163 -18.00 -0.55 44.11
N TYR A 164 -17.55 0.47 43.37
CA TYR A 164 -18.28 0.96 42.21
C TYR A 164 -18.10 0.04 41.01
N GLU A 165 -19.09 -0.03 40.13
CA GLU A 165 -18.87 -0.49 38.76
C GLU A 165 -18.31 0.67 37.96
N VAL A 166 -17.34 0.39 37.09
CA VAL A 166 -16.58 1.45 36.41
C VAL A 166 -16.36 1.13 34.95
N TYR A 167 -16.50 2.15 34.11
CA TYR A 167 -16.42 2.03 32.66
C TYR A 167 -15.51 3.10 32.08
N VAL A 168 -14.68 2.71 31.11
CA VAL A 168 -14.08 3.62 30.12
C VAL A 168 -14.75 3.33 28.80
N LEU A 169 -15.38 4.33 28.20
CA LEU A 169 -16.10 4.22 26.93
C LEU A 169 -15.42 5.07 25.86
N PHE A 170 -14.84 4.41 24.87
CA PHE A 170 -14.29 5.03 23.69
C PHE A 170 -15.39 5.20 22.64
N VAL A 171 -15.74 6.44 22.34
CA VAL A 171 -16.72 6.82 21.32
C VAL A 171 -15.98 7.17 20.03
N ILE A 172 -16.06 6.29 19.08
CA ILE A 172 -15.37 6.42 17.80
C ILE A 172 -16.25 7.27 16.88
N GLN A 173 -15.81 8.48 16.60
CA GLN A 173 -16.59 9.51 15.93
C GLN A 173 -16.66 9.31 14.40
N MET A 174 -16.70 8.06 13.95
CA MET A 174 -16.83 7.60 12.57
C MET A 174 -17.39 6.19 12.52
N GLU A 175 -17.83 5.76 11.33
CA GLU A 175 -18.36 4.42 11.07
C GLU A 175 -17.33 3.48 10.43
N GLY A 176 -17.53 2.17 10.61
CA GLY A 176 -16.88 1.13 9.80
C GLY A 176 -15.40 0.91 10.10
N VAL A 177 -15.01 0.99 11.37
CA VAL A 177 -13.66 0.70 11.85
C VAL A 177 -13.51 -0.78 12.25
N SER A 178 -12.27 -1.28 12.25
CA SER A 178 -11.99 -2.69 12.53
C SER A 178 -11.88 -2.98 14.02
N TYR A 179 -11.08 -2.20 14.75
CA TYR A 179 -10.91 -2.33 16.20
C TYR A 179 -10.30 -1.06 16.79
N PHE A 180 -10.42 -0.92 18.10
CA PHE A 180 -9.77 0.11 18.92
C PHE A 180 -8.52 -0.46 19.58
N THR A 181 -7.44 0.33 19.64
CA THR A 181 -6.24 0.02 20.42
C THR A 181 -5.65 1.29 21.05
N PRO A 182 -5.05 1.22 22.25
CA PRO A 182 -4.33 2.36 22.79
C PRO A 182 -3.13 2.73 21.93
N ASN A 183 -2.89 4.04 21.76
CA ASN A 183 -1.77 4.56 20.98
C ASN A 183 -0.47 4.52 21.79
N LYS A 184 0.14 3.35 21.87
CA LYS A 184 1.39 3.11 22.62
C LYS A 184 2.55 3.98 22.14
N ALA A 185 2.59 4.27 20.83
CA ALA A 185 3.62 5.13 20.25
C ALA A 185 3.52 6.59 20.75
N THR A 186 2.30 7.05 21.05
CA THR A 186 2.05 8.41 21.55
C THR A 186 2.16 8.50 23.07
N GLN A 187 1.60 7.51 23.79
CA GLN A 187 1.60 7.50 25.26
C GLN A 187 1.62 6.06 25.80
N PRO A 188 2.80 5.46 25.99
CA PRO A 188 2.94 4.11 26.55
C PRO A 188 2.25 3.94 27.90
N ASP A 189 2.42 4.90 28.81
CA ASP A 189 1.87 4.85 30.18
C ASP A 189 0.33 4.76 30.19
N PHE A 190 -0.35 5.36 29.21
CA PHE A 190 -1.80 5.25 29.06
C PHE A 190 -2.23 3.85 28.63
N ALA A 191 -1.47 3.24 27.71
CA ALA A 191 -1.73 1.86 27.29
C ALA A 191 -1.55 0.89 28.45
N ASP A 192 -0.49 1.05 29.22
CA ASP A 192 -0.22 0.22 30.41
C ASP A 192 -1.26 0.46 31.52
N ALA A 193 -1.77 1.69 31.67
CA ALA A 193 -2.85 1.99 32.61
C ALA A 193 -4.17 1.31 32.21
N LEU A 194 -4.50 1.23 30.93
CA LEU A 194 -5.68 0.51 30.45
C LEU A 194 -5.56 -1.00 30.71
N LEU A 195 -4.38 -1.60 30.56
CA LEU A 195 -4.16 -3.00 30.93
C LEU A 195 -4.40 -3.24 32.42
N ARG A 196 -3.82 -2.40 33.29
CA ARG A 196 -4.07 -2.47 34.74
C ARG A 196 -5.54 -2.24 35.10
N ALA A 197 -6.23 -1.39 34.35
CA ALA A 197 -7.65 -1.14 34.54
C ALA A 197 -8.50 -2.37 34.21
N GLU A 198 -8.19 -3.04 33.09
CA GLU A 198 -8.84 -4.31 32.71
C GLU A 198 -8.62 -5.39 33.78
N GLU A 199 -7.38 -5.58 34.24
CA GLU A 199 -7.02 -6.51 35.32
C GLU A 199 -7.74 -6.19 36.64
N ALA A 200 -7.95 -4.91 36.94
CA ALA A 200 -8.68 -4.45 38.10
C ALA A 200 -10.22 -4.61 37.98
N GLY A 201 -10.71 -5.01 36.79
CA GLY A 201 -12.13 -5.21 36.51
C GLY A 201 -12.87 -3.93 36.09
N VAL A 202 -12.17 -2.95 35.54
CA VAL A 202 -12.78 -1.82 34.82
C VAL A 202 -13.29 -2.30 33.45
N HIS A 203 -14.51 -2.00 33.11
CA HIS A 203 -15.09 -2.32 31.81
C HIS A 203 -14.58 -1.33 30.77
N ILE A 204 -13.85 -1.82 29.77
CA ILE A 204 -13.30 -1.01 28.67
C ILE A 204 -14.10 -1.32 27.42
N LEU A 205 -14.86 -0.33 26.93
CA LEU A 205 -15.76 -0.47 25.79
C LEU A 205 -15.38 0.52 24.69
N ALA A 206 -15.58 0.12 23.45
CA ALA A 206 -15.50 1.00 22.29
C ALA A 206 -16.76 0.82 21.43
N TYR A 207 -17.32 1.92 20.97
CA TYR A 207 -18.46 1.93 20.06
C TYR A 207 -18.20 2.90 18.92
N ASP A 208 -18.51 2.50 17.69
CA ASP A 208 -18.50 3.41 16.55
C ASP A 208 -19.81 4.23 16.49
N CYS A 209 -19.83 5.19 15.58
CA CYS A 209 -20.98 6.04 15.39
C CYS A 209 -21.35 6.09 13.90
N VAL A 210 -22.64 6.00 13.61
CA VAL A 210 -23.17 6.52 12.34
C VAL A 210 -23.03 8.03 12.38
N VAL A 211 -22.33 8.58 11.42
CA VAL A 211 -22.04 10.03 11.33
C VAL A 211 -22.52 10.56 9.98
N GLU A 212 -23.50 11.43 10.06
CA GLU A 212 -23.98 12.26 8.96
C GLU A 212 -23.54 13.72 9.19
N PRO A 213 -23.60 14.61 8.19
CA PRO A 213 -23.19 16.00 8.36
C PRO A 213 -23.85 16.71 9.54
N ASP A 214 -25.08 16.35 9.86
CA ASP A 214 -25.94 16.99 10.88
C ASP A 214 -26.27 16.08 12.07
N GLU A 215 -25.80 14.83 12.09
CA GLU A 215 -26.12 13.88 13.15
C GLU A 215 -24.95 12.95 13.51
N MET A 216 -24.85 12.58 14.78
CA MET A 216 -23.97 11.51 15.25
C MET A 216 -24.73 10.62 16.24
N VAL A 217 -24.78 9.31 15.96
CA VAL A 217 -25.49 8.31 16.77
C VAL A 217 -24.56 7.14 17.06
N ILE A 218 -24.46 6.71 18.34
CA ILE A 218 -23.72 5.50 18.72
C ILE A 218 -24.41 4.29 18.10
N ASP A 219 -23.63 3.44 17.44
CA ASP A 219 -24.15 2.28 16.70
C ASP A 219 -23.58 0.95 17.21
N LYS A 220 -22.45 0.49 16.73
CA LYS A 220 -21.95 -0.86 16.96
C LYS A 220 -20.82 -0.90 17.97
N GLN A 221 -20.79 -1.96 18.76
CA GLN A 221 -19.64 -2.25 19.59
C GLN A 221 -18.45 -2.64 18.71
N VAL A 222 -17.30 -2.03 19.00
CA VAL A 222 -16.03 -2.26 18.33
C VAL A 222 -15.12 -3.07 19.24
N GLU A 223 -14.39 -4.01 18.67
CA GLU A 223 -13.43 -4.82 19.42
C GLU A 223 -12.36 -3.92 20.04
N VAL A 224 -12.06 -4.14 21.33
CA VAL A 224 -10.98 -3.47 22.07
C VAL A 224 -9.79 -4.40 22.17
N ARG A 225 -8.61 -3.94 21.71
CA ARG A 225 -7.34 -4.69 21.81
C ARG A 225 -6.34 -3.88 22.61
N LEU A 226 -6.18 -4.22 23.89
CA LEU A 226 -5.30 -3.50 24.83
C LEU A 226 -3.85 -3.96 24.76
N SER A 227 -3.61 -5.27 24.60
CA SER A 227 -2.27 -5.82 24.49
C SER A 227 -1.78 -5.79 23.04
N ASN A 228 -0.62 -5.21 22.81
CA ASN A 228 0.20 -5.67 21.70
C ASN A 228 0.59 -7.12 22.00
N TYR A 229 0.54 -7.99 21.02
CA TYR A 229 0.89 -9.42 21.09
C TYR A 229 2.29 -9.73 21.68
N GLU A 230 3.02 -8.72 22.18
CA GLU A 230 4.37 -8.84 22.72
C GLU A 230 4.43 -9.38 24.17
N ASP A 231 3.35 -9.29 24.96
CA ASP A 231 3.36 -9.68 26.37
C ASP A 231 3.01 -11.15 26.65
N PHE A 232 2.68 -11.95 25.65
CA PHE A 232 2.42 -13.39 25.80
C PHE A 232 3.67 -14.28 25.84
N GLY A 233 4.88 -13.71 25.84
CA GLY A 233 6.15 -14.43 25.72
C GLY A 233 6.70 -15.08 27.00
N ASN A 234 6.26 -14.72 28.20
CA ASN A 234 6.97 -15.06 29.44
C ASN A 234 6.25 -15.97 30.46
N ASN A 235 5.10 -16.56 30.16
CA ASN A 235 4.46 -17.53 31.04
C ASN A 235 3.96 -18.76 30.29
N LEU A 236 4.87 -19.59 29.82
CA LEU A 236 4.55 -20.95 29.36
C LEU A 236 5.44 -21.99 30.04
N LEU A 237 4.98 -22.45 31.16
CA LEU A 237 5.33 -23.76 31.68
C LEU A 237 4.98 -24.82 30.64
N VAL A 238 6.00 -25.60 30.32
CA VAL A 238 6.02 -26.71 29.37
C VAL A 238 4.85 -27.67 29.59
N ASN A 239 3.82 -27.58 28.75
CA ASN A 239 2.90 -28.68 28.52
C ASN A 239 2.84 -28.97 27.01
N LYS A 240 2.94 -30.24 26.65
CA LYS A 240 2.87 -30.77 25.28
C LYS A 240 1.60 -30.25 24.57
N ILE A 241 1.71 -29.09 23.90
CA ILE A 241 0.62 -28.53 23.10
C ILE A 241 0.66 -29.23 21.73
N LYS A 242 -0.38 -29.98 21.40
CA LYS A 242 -0.69 -30.33 20.02
C LYS A 242 -0.86 -29.03 19.26
N LEU A 243 0.12 -28.66 18.41
CA LEU A 243 0.06 -27.50 17.54
C LEU A 243 -1.25 -27.53 16.74
N ARG A 244 -2.07 -26.49 16.88
CA ARG A 244 -3.37 -26.36 16.20
C ARG A 244 -3.15 -26.06 14.71
N LYS A 245 -4.09 -26.46 13.87
CA LYS A 245 -4.11 -26.03 12.46
C LYS A 245 -4.18 -24.50 12.42
N GLY A 246 -3.44 -23.88 11.49
CA GLY A 246 -3.32 -22.42 11.38
C GLY A 246 -2.27 -21.77 12.30
N ASP A 247 -1.60 -22.54 13.17
CA ASP A 247 -0.52 -22.04 14.01
C ASP A 247 0.77 -21.85 13.19
N LEU A 248 1.21 -20.60 13.09
CA LEU A 248 2.41 -20.24 12.33
C LEU A 248 3.70 -20.86 12.91
N ASN A 249 3.75 -21.14 14.23
CA ASN A 249 4.89 -21.83 14.85
C ASN A 249 5.11 -23.25 14.30
N ALA A 250 4.08 -23.82 13.70
CA ALA A 250 4.16 -25.16 13.09
C ALA A 250 4.81 -25.17 11.70
N ILE A 251 5.05 -24.00 11.06
CA ILE A 251 5.47 -23.86 9.67
C ILE A 251 6.97 -24.08 9.45
N PRO A 252 7.92 -23.51 10.24
CA PRO A 252 9.32 -23.46 9.88
C PRO A 252 9.94 -24.83 9.65
N LYS A 253 9.71 -25.78 10.55
CA LYS A 253 10.34 -27.10 10.51
C LYS A 253 9.95 -27.94 9.27
N PRO A 254 8.66 -28.20 8.98
CA PRO A 254 8.27 -28.97 7.80
C PRO A 254 8.61 -28.24 6.49
N LEU A 255 8.50 -26.90 6.47
CA LEU A 255 8.80 -26.11 5.29
C LEU A 255 10.28 -26.13 4.93
N LEU A 256 11.18 -25.96 5.89
CA LEU A 256 12.63 -26.05 5.66
C LEU A 256 13.06 -27.46 5.21
N LYS A 257 12.50 -28.51 5.84
CA LYS A 257 12.75 -29.89 5.42
C LYS A 257 12.35 -30.12 3.97
N TRP A 258 11.19 -29.62 3.57
CA TRP A 258 10.73 -29.71 2.19
C TRP A 258 11.63 -28.90 1.24
N TYR A 259 12.02 -27.70 1.63
CA TYR A 259 12.87 -26.81 0.83
C TYR A 259 14.23 -27.46 0.50
N ASP A 260 14.84 -28.10 1.47
CA ASP A 260 16.13 -28.79 1.28
C ASP A 260 16.08 -29.82 0.15
N SER A 261 14.94 -30.48 -0.06
CA SER A 261 14.76 -31.53 -1.07
C SER A 261 14.10 -31.06 -2.38
N ASN A 262 13.46 -29.89 -2.38
CA ASN A 262 12.58 -29.48 -3.49
C ASN A 262 12.91 -28.11 -4.10
N LYS A 263 13.89 -27.38 -3.56
CA LYS A 263 14.28 -26.07 -4.08
C LYS A 263 14.78 -26.16 -5.51
N ARG A 264 14.31 -25.28 -6.39
CA ARG A 264 14.82 -25.17 -7.76
C ARG A 264 16.24 -24.65 -7.77
N ILE A 265 17.04 -25.15 -8.71
CA ILE A 265 18.36 -24.60 -9.03
C ILE A 265 18.15 -23.31 -9.82
N LEU A 266 18.63 -22.20 -9.28
CA LEU A 266 18.46 -20.88 -9.88
C LEU A 266 19.79 -20.13 -9.84
N PRO A 267 20.19 -19.39 -10.92
CA PRO A 267 21.51 -18.77 -11.01
C PRO A 267 21.85 -17.82 -9.85
N TRP A 268 20.85 -17.15 -9.28
CA TRP A 268 21.02 -16.24 -8.15
C TRP A 268 21.07 -16.93 -6.77
N ARG A 269 20.88 -18.26 -6.73
CA ARG A 269 21.01 -19.08 -5.50
C ARG A 269 22.34 -19.79 -5.38
N GLU A 270 23.11 -19.91 -6.47
CA GLU A 270 24.42 -20.56 -6.46
C GLU A 270 25.44 -19.77 -5.65
N GLU A 271 25.49 -18.46 -5.90
CA GLU A 271 26.30 -17.50 -5.15
C GLU A 271 25.43 -16.33 -4.67
N PRO A 272 24.79 -16.42 -3.52
CA PRO A 272 23.84 -15.40 -3.06
C PRO A 272 24.54 -14.19 -2.43
N THR A 273 25.41 -13.51 -3.20
CA THR A 273 25.99 -12.22 -2.77
C THR A 273 24.91 -11.15 -2.66
N PRO A 274 25.10 -10.10 -1.83
CA PRO A 274 24.11 -9.03 -1.68
C PRO A 274 23.68 -8.40 -3.00
N PHE A 275 24.64 -8.16 -3.91
CA PHE A 275 24.38 -7.60 -5.22
C PHE A 275 23.53 -8.55 -6.10
N ARG A 276 23.89 -9.83 -6.16
CA ARG A 276 23.16 -10.84 -6.94
C ARG A 276 21.75 -11.05 -6.43
N VAL A 277 21.57 -11.14 -5.11
CA VAL A 277 20.24 -11.22 -4.48
C VAL A 277 19.42 -9.99 -4.82
N TRP A 278 19.97 -8.79 -4.64
CA TRP A 278 19.28 -7.55 -4.94
C TRP A 278 18.81 -7.47 -6.40
N VAL A 279 19.72 -7.71 -7.36
CA VAL A 279 19.38 -7.66 -8.80
C VAL A 279 18.29 -8.69 -9.13
N SER A 280 18.44 -9.94 -8.66
CA SER A 280 17.45 -10.98 -8.94
C SER A 280 16.07 -10.66 -8.35
N GLU A 281 16.01 -10.18 -7.10
CA GLU A 281 14.75 -9.84 -6.44
C GLU A 281 14.02 -8.69 -7.15
N VAL A 282 14.77 -7.71 -7.65
CA VAL A 282 14.18 -6.61 -8.43
C VAL A 282 13.71 -7.10 -9.81
N MET A 283 14.46 -8.00 -10.47
CA MET A 283 14.03 -8.58 -11.75
C MET A 283 12.77 -9.46 -11.61
N LEU A 284 12.65 -10.21 -10.52
CA LEU A 284 11.52 -11.10 -10.24
C LEU A 284 10.23 -10.37 -9.88
N GLN A 285 10.28 -9.08 -9.55
CA GLN A 285 9.06 -8.29 -9.31
C GLN A 285 8.15 -8.32 -10.54
N GLN A 286 7.01 -9.01 -10.44
CA GLN A 286 6.00 -9.15 -11.51
C GLN A 286 6.51 -9.80 -12.80
N THR A 287 7.65 -10.52 -12.75
CA THR A 287 8.22 -11.24 -13.89
C THR A 287 8.41 -12.72 -13.52
N ARG A 288 8.12 -13.62 -14.45
CA ARG A 288 8.25 -15.06 -14.23
C ARG A 288 9.71 -15.47 -14.15
N VAL A 289 10.04 -16.46 -13.30
CA VAL A 289 11.40 -16.96 -13.07
C VAL A 289 12.10 -17.34 -14.37
N GLU A 290 11.45 -18.13 -15.25
CA GLU A 290 12.05 -18.59 -16.50
C GLU A 290 12.40 -17.43 -17.45
N ALA A 291 11.60 -16.36 -17.45
CA ALA A 291 11.90 -15.17 -18.22
C ALA A 291 13.11 -14.39 -17.64
N VAL A 292 13.28 -14.40 -16.32
CA VAL A 292 14.37 -13.66 -15.65
C VAL A 292 15.74 -14.29 -15.85
N LYS A 293 15.85 -15.61 -15.88
CA LYS A 293 17.15 -16.33 -15.98
C LYS A 293 18.11 -15.73 -17.03
N PRO A 294 17.74 -15.65 -18.32
CA PRO A 294 18.64 -15.13 -19.35
C PRO A 294 18.93 -13.62 -19.18
N TYR A 295 18.01 -12.85 -18.59
CA TYR A 295 18.28 -11.43 -18.29
C TYR A 295 19.28 -11.26 -17.15
N PHE A 296 19.16 -12.06 -16.12
CA PHE A 296 20.06 -12.03 -14.97
C PHE A 296 21.51 -12.32 -15.37
N GLU A 297 21.72 -13.36 -16.16
CA GLU A 297 23.05 -13.73 -16.67
C GLU A 297 23.68 -12.62 -17.53
N ARG A 298 22.92 -12.09 -18.51
CA ARG A 298 23.40 -11.00 -19.35
C ARG A 298 23.67 -9.71 -18.57
N PHE A 299 22.78 -9.39 -17.64
CA PHE A 299 22.92 -8.18 -16.83
C PHE A 299 24.18 -8.24 -15.97
N LEU A 300 24.43 -9.35 -15.30
CA LEU A 300 25.64 -9.53 -14.48
C LEU A 300 26.92 -9.67 -15.31
N SER A 301 26.84 -10.21 -16.53
CA SER A 301 27.99 -10.22 -17.45
C SER A 301 28.38 -8.81 -17.88
N ALA A 302 27.41 -7.93 -18.13
CA ALA A 302 27.66 -6.54 -18.52
C ALA A 302 27.97 -5.63 -17.32
N LEU A 303 27.33 -5.86 -16.18
CA LEU A 303 27.39 -5.03 -14.97
C LEU A 303 27.61 -5.94 -13.74
N PRO A 304 28.85 -6.40 -13.52
CA PRO A 304 29.15 -7.43 -12.53
C PRO A 304 29.08 -6.98 -11.07
N ASN A 305 29.08 -5.67 -10.81
CA ASN A 305 29.14 -5.12 -9.46
C ASN A 305 28.38 -3.78 -9.34
N ILE A 306 28.30 -3.26 -8.11
CA ILE A 306 27.60 -2.00 -7.78
C ILE A 306 28.21 -0.80 -8.53
N GLU A 307 29.53 -0.75 -8.63
CA GLU A 307 30.25 0.34 -9.31
C GLU A 307 29.92 0.40 -10.81
N SER A 308 29.97 -0.75 -11.51
CA SER A 308 29.61 -0.83 -12.93
C SER A 308 28.14 -0.44 -13.17
N LEU A 309 27.24 -0.84 -12.26
CA LEU A 309 25.84 -0.44 -12.32
C LEU A 309 25.63 1.07 -12.08
N ALA A 310 26.33 1.65 -11.11
CA ALA A 310 26.25 3.07 -10.79
C ALA A 310 26.69 3.95 -11.98
N ASN A 311 27.75 3.53 -12.66
CA ASN A 311 28.37 4.30 -13.74
C ASN A 311 27.82 3.97 -15.16
N ALA A 312 26.89 3.02 -15.27
CA ALA A 312 26.36 2.62 -16.59
C ALA A 312 25.54 3.74 -17.24
N PRO A 313 25.71 4.00 -18.55
CA PRO A 313 24.82 4.90 -19.28
C PRO A 313 23.36 4.43 -19.24
N GLU A 314 22.41 5.36 -19.12
CA GLU A 314 20.97 5.02 -19.00
C GLU A 314 20.48 4.18 -20.19
N ASP A 315 20.91 4.49 -21.41
CA ASP A 315 20.49 3.76 -22.61
C ASP A 315 20.98 2.30 -22.57
N VAL A 316 22.17 2.04 -22.05
CA VAL A 316 22.71 0.67 -21.82
C VAL A 316 21.85 -0.08 -20.79
N LEU A 317 21.51 0.57 -19.69
CA LEU A 317 20.64 -0.03 -18.67
C LEU A 317 19.26 -0.39 -19.20
N LEU A 318 18.64 0.55 -19.92
CA LEU A 318 17.32 0.33 -20.53
C LEU A 318 17.39 -0.80 -21.56
N LYS A 319 18.50 -0.91 -22.28
CA LYS A 319 18.73 -1.97 -23.28
C LYS A 319 18.90 -3.34 -22.64
N LEU A 320 19.67 -3.46 -21.59
CA LEU A 320 19.82 -4.70 -20.81
C LEU A 320 18.50 -5.15 -20.16
N TRP A 321 17.60 -4.20 -19.89
CA TRP A 321 16.30 -4.43 -19.24
C TRP A 321 15.14 -4.59 -20.23
N GLU A 322 15.38 -4.39 -21.53
CA GLU A 322 14.36 -4.39 -22.58
C GLU A 322 13.60 -5.73 -22.61
N GLY A 323 12.27 -5.66 -22.48
CA GLY A 323 11.40 -6.84 -22.42
C GLY A 323 10.98 -7.28 -21.01
N LEU A 324 11.69 -6.89 -19.94
CA LEU A 324 11.28 -7.17 -18.55
C LEU A 324 10.13 -6.26 -18.08
N GLY A 325 9.96 -5.09 -18.71
CA GLY A 325 8.97 -4.09 -18.33
C GLY A 325 9.28 -3.38 -17.00
N TYR A 326 8.39 -2.47 -16.57
CA TYR A 326 8.54 -1.71 -15.32
C TYR A 326 9.94 -1.05 -15.18
N TYR A 327 10.36 -0.29 -16.17
CA TYR A 327 11.72 0.24 -16.31
C TYR A 327 12.19 1.14 -15.16
N ASN A 328 11.26 1.68 -14.36
CA ASN A 328 11.62 2.38 -13.13
C ASN A 328 12.40 1.47 -12.13
N ARG A 329 12.28 0.14 -12.24
CA ARG A 329 13.04 -0.78 -11.41
C ARG A 329 14.55 -0.66 -11.68
N VAL A 330 14.97 -0.69 -12.93
CA VAL A 330 16.39 -0.59 -13.27
C VAL A 330 16.95 0.81 -13.00
N ARG A 331 16.14 1.86 -13.19
CA ARG A 331 16.54 3.22 -12.80
C ARG A 331 16.73 3.37 -11.30
N ASN A 332 15.84 2.77 -10.52
CA ASN A 332 16.00 2.76 -9.06
C ASN A 332 17.19 1.91 -8.62
N LEU A 333 17.48 0.79 -9.32
CA LEU A 333 18.71 0.03 -9.10
C LEU A 333 19.94 0.91 -9.28
N GLN A 334 20.01 1.68 -10.36
CA GLN A 334 21.14 2.59 -10.62
C GLN A 334 21.25 3.69 -9.57
N LYS A 335 20.12 4.34 -9.23
CA LYS A 335 20.12 5.39 -8.20
C LYS A 335 20.59 4.86 -6.84
N ALA A 336 20.13 3.67 -6.47
CA ALA A 336 20.57 3.02 -5.24
C ALA A 336 22.05 2.62 -5.32
N ALA A 337 22.53 2.12 -6.46
CA ALA A 337 23.94 1.84 -6.68
C ALA A 337 24.81 3.11 -6.53
N SER A 338 24.38 4.23 -7.11
CA SER A 338 25.07 5.51 -6.95
C SER A 338 25.08 5.98 -5.49
N GLN A 339 23.99 5.81 -4.75
CA GLN A 339 23.94 6.11 -3.31
C GLN A 339 24.85 5.19 -2.50
N ILE A 340 24.91 3.90 -2.83
CA ILE A 340 25.81 2.96 -2.16
C ILE A 340 27.28 3.35 -2.41
N MET A 341 27.62 3.77 -3.62
CA MET A 341 28.98 4.26 -3.92
C MET A 341 29.35 5.50 -3.11
N SER A 342 28.39 6.44 -2.91
CA SER A 342 28.66 7.73 -2.27
C SER A 342 28.54 7.70 -0.75
N GLU A 343 27.66 6.86 -0.17
CA GLU A 343 27.33 6.89 1.26
C GLU A 343 27.81 5.64 2.03
N TYR A 344 28.14 4.55 1.32
CA TYR A 344 28.51 3.26 1.88
C TYR A 344 29.79 2.68 1.28
N ASP A 345 30.67 3.50 0.71
CA ASP A 345 31.96 3.11 0.11
C ASP A 345 31.86 1.94 -0.89
N GLY A 346 30.75 1.86 -1.62
CA GLY A 346 30.49 0.79 -2.61
C GLY A 346 30.07 -0.56 -2.00
N VAL A 347 29.90 -0.64 -0.69
CA VAL A 347 29.48 -1.86 0.02
C VAL A 347 28.00 -1.81 0.34
N MET A 348 27.25 -2.84 -0.08
CA MET A 348 25.81 -2.94 0.25
C MET A 348 25.64 -2.99 1.78
N PRO A 349 24.83 -2.12 2.40
CA PRO A 349 24.57 -2.19 3.82
C PRO A 349 23.88 -3.50 4.22
N ASP A 350 24.19 -4.01 5.40
CA ASP A 350 23.68 -5.29 5.92
C ASP A 350 22.51 -5.12 6.91
N GLU A 351 22.30 -3.90 7.43
CA GLU A 351 21.18 -3.59 8.33
C GLU A 351 19.90 -3.28 7.54
N TYR A 352 18.79 -3.85 7.99
CA TYR A 352 17.49 -3.74 7.34
C TYR A 352 17.03 -2.29 7.18
N GLU A 353 17.21 -1.47 8.20
CA GLU A 353 16.84 -0.06 8.23
C GLU A 353 17.67 0.78 7.25
N GLU A 354 18.93 0.44 7.05
CA GLU A 354 19.79 1.11 6.07
C GLU A 354 19.40 0.71 4.64
N LEU A 355 19.09 -0.56 4.41
CA LEU A 355 18.58 -1.03 3.11
C LEU A 355 17.28 -0.32 2.71
N LEU A 356 16.39 -0.02 3.65
CA LEU A 356 15.14 0.71 3.38
C LEU A 356 15.34 2.16 2.93
N LYS A 357 16.50 2.77 3.17
CA LYS A 357 16.82 4.14 2.72
C LYS A 357 17.19 4.20 1.24
N LEU A 358 17.51 3.05 0.65
CA LEU A 358 17.95 2.97 -0.75
C LEU A 358 16.75 3.06 -1.73
N PRO A 359 16.86 3.85 -2.80
CA PRO A 359 15.80 4.00 -3.79
C PRO A 359 15.32 2.67 -4.38
N GLY A 360 14.01 2.43 -4.33
CA GLY A 360 13.39 1.22 -4.89
C GLY A 360 13.53 -0.04 -4.03
N ILE A 361 14.13 0.04 -2.86
CA ILE A 361 14.19 -1.04 -1.88
C ILE A 361 13.10 -0.84 -0.83
N GLY A 362 12.05 -1.65 -0.91
CA GLY A 362 10.99 -1.70 0.10
C GLY A 362 11.20 -2.85 1.08
N SER A 363 10.28 -3.01 2.05
CA SER A 363 10.35 -4.02 3.13
C SER A 363 10.65 -5.43 2.61
N TYR A 364 10.03 -5.83 1.50
CA TYR A 364 10.29 -7.14 0.87
C TYR A 364 11.74 -7.29 0.41
N THR A 365 12.24 -6.36 -0.42
CA THR A 365 13.58 -6.45 -1.00
C THR A 365 14.66 -6.30 0.09
N ALA A 366 14.45 -5.40 1.06
CA ALA A 366 15.32 -5.26 2.22
C ALA A 366 15.38 -6.56 3.04
N GLY A 367 14.21 -7.16 3.33
CA GLY A 367 14.12 -8.45 4.03
C GLY A 367 14.79 -9.60 3.28
N ALA A 368 14.66 -9.65 1.96
CA ALA A 368 15.31 -10.65 1.12
C ALA A 368 16.85 -10.49 1.16
N ILE A 369 17.37 -9.28 0.93
CA ILE A 369 18.83 -9.03 0.99
C ILE A 369 19.37 -9.35 2.38
N ALA A 370 18.78 -8.77 3.44
CA ALA A 370 19.22 -8.94 4.81
C ALA A 370 19.21 -10.44 5.24
N SER A 371 18.20 -11.20 4.86
CA SER A 371 18.08 -12.60 5.27
C SER A 371 18.86 -13.56 4.41
N ILE A 372 18.84 -13.41 3.08
CA ILE A 372 19.44 -14.36 2.15
C ILE A 372 20.95 -14.16 2.05
N ALA A 373 21.40 -12.91 1.92
CA ALA A 373 22.81 -12.61 1.76
C ALA A 373 23.57 -12.45 3.10
N TYR A 374 22.91 -11.90 4.11
CA TYR A 374 23.55 -11.59 5.40
C TYR A 374 23.09 -12.48 6.56
N GLY A 375 22.10 -13.38 6.34
CA GLY A 375 21.61 -14.29 7.37
C GLY A 375 20.84 -13.61 8.52
N LYS A 376 20.47 -12.35 8.38
CA LYS A 376 19.70 -11.61 9.39
C LYS A 376 18.28 -12.21 9.54
N ARG A 377 17.76 -12.22 10.76
CA ARG A 377 16.43 -12.78 11.04
C ARG A 377 15.33 -11.77 10.73
N VAL A 378 15.13 -11.47 9.47
CA VAL A 378 14.13 -10.52 8.96
C VAL A 378 13.24 -11.21 7.93
N PRO A 379 11.91 -11.06 7.97
CA PRO A 379 11.00 -11.65 6.99
C PRO A 379 11.04 -10.89 5.66
N ALA A 380 10.82 -11.64 4.57
CA ALA A 380 10.63 -11.09 3.23
C ALA A 380 9.23 -11.48 2.73
N VAL A 381 8.28 -10.54 2.80
CA VAL A 381 6.86 -10.82 2.52
C VAL A 381 6.46 -10.27 1.15
N ASP A 382 6.31 -11.18 0.19
CA ASP A 382 5.79 -10.91 -1.16
C ASP A 382 4.34 -11.40 -1.32
N GLY A 383 3.78 -11.27 -2.51
CA GLY A 383 2.45 -11.77 -2.81
C GLY A 383 2.30 -13.30 -2.70
N ASN A 384 3.37 -14.08 -2.85
CA ASN A 384 3.36 -15.53 -2.65
C ASN A 384 3.25 -15.85 -1.17
N VAL A 385 4.07 -15.22 -0.35
CA VAL A 385 4.06 -15.38 1.11
C VAL A 385 2.70 -14.97 1.68
N LEU A 386 2.15 -13.83 1.29
CA LEU A 386 0.81 -13.39 1.70
C LEU A 386 -0.27 -14.43 1.36
N ARG A 387 -0.22 -15.01 0.16
CA ARG A 387 -1.16 -16.05 -0.25
C ARG A 387 -1.02 -17.33 0.58
N VAL A 388 0.20 -17.81 0.78
CA VAL A 388 0.47 -19.01 1.58
C VAL A 388 -0.05 -18.82 3.00
N ILE A 389 0.32 -17.73 3.66
CA ILE A 389 -0.10 -17.43 5.04
C ILE A 389 -1.61 -17.22 5.13
N SER A 390 -2.23 -16.52 4.16
CA SER A 390 -3.69 -16.35 4.10
C SER A 390 -4.41 -17.70 4.04
N ARG A 391 -3.92 -18.66 3.25
CA ARG A 391 -4.50 -20.01 3.18
C ARG A 391 -4.24 -20.84 4.43
N VAL A 392 -3.01 -20.82 4.95
CA VAL A 392 -2.65 -21.58 6.16
C VAL A 392 -3.49 -21.13 7.35
N CYS A 393 -3.65 -19.82 7.55
CA CYS A 393 -4.41 -19.24 8.67
C CYS A 393 -5.89 -18.96 8.33
N LYS A 394 -6.33 -19.19 7.09
CA LYS A 394 -7.70 -18.88 6.61
C LYS A 394 -8.08 -17.42 6.90
N ARG A 395 -7.26 -16.47 6.41
CA ARG A 395 -7.46 -15.04 6.68
C ARG A 395 -8.52 -14.42 5.78
N GLU A 396 -9.47 -13.73 6.37
CA GLU A 396 -10.55 -13.04 5.66
C GLU A 396 -10.12 -11.64 5.17
N GLU A 397 -9.02 -11.10 5.68
CA GLU A 397 -8.53 -9.78 5.32
C GLU A 397 -8.03 -9.72 3.88
N ASP A 398 -8.25 -8.58 3.22
CA ASP A 398 -7.71 -8.32 1.88
C ASP A 398 -6.18 -8.22 1.92
N ILE A 399 -5.50 -9.15 1.25
CA ILE A 399 -4.03 -9.19 1.19
C ILE A 399 -3.39 -8.00 0.45
N LEU A 400 -4.19 -7.18 -0.24
CA LEU A 400 -3.69 -5.97 -0.93
C LEU A 400 -3.54 -4.79 0.02
N LEU A 401 -4.07 -4.88 1.24
CA LEU A 401 -3.96 -3.83 2.25
C LEU A 401 -2.55 -3.82 2.87
N PRO A 402 -1.88 -2.65 2.94
CA PRO A 402 -0.56 -2.52 3.58
C PRO A 402 -0.53 -3.02 5.02
N ALA A 403 -1.61 -2.81 5.78
CA ALA A 403 -1.74 -3.28 7.16
C ALA A 403 -1.66 -4.81 7.27
N VAL A 404 -2.27 -5.55 6.32
CA VAL A 404 -2.21 -7.03 6.29
C VAL A 404 -0.80 -7.51 6.00
N LYS A 405 -0.08 -6.82 5.11
CA LYS A 405 1.33 -7.11 4.85
C LYS A 405 2.18 -6.88 6.09
N LYS A 406 2.06 -5.71 6.73
CA LYS A 406 2.80 -5.37 7.96
C LYS A 406 2.51 -6.37 9.09
N LYS A 407 1.24 -6.70 9.34
CA LYS A 407 0.85 -7.75 10.30
C LYS A 407 1.53 -9.09 9.98
N THR A 408 1.58 -9.48 8.71
CA THR A 408 2.22 -10.73 8.29
C THR A 408 3.74 -10.68 8.51
N GLU A 409 4.40 -9.55 8.24
CA GLU A 409 5.83 -9.33 8.52
C GLU A 409 6.11 -9.49 10.02
N GLU A 410 5.32 -8.84 10.89
CA GLU A 410 5.46 -8.93 12.34
C GLU A 410 5.26 -10.36 12.88
N GLU A 411 4.26 -11.08 12.38
CA GLU A 411 4.00 -12.46 12.77
C GLU A 411 5.10 -13.43 12.31
N LEU A 412 5.58 -13.28 11.07
CA LEU A 412 6.67 -14.10 10.56
C LEU A 412 7.98 -13.81 11.31
N LEU A 413 8.24 -12.56 11.70
CA LEU A 413 9.42 -12.19 12.48
C LEU A 413 9.51 -13.02 13.78
N LYS A 414 8.39 -13.26 14.46
CA LYS A 414 8.33 -14.01 15.72
C LYS A 414 8.73 -15.47 15.56
N ILE A 415 8.47 -16.06 14.40
CA ILE A 415 8.75 -17.47 14.10
C ILE A 415 9.99 -17.70 13.24
N MET A 416 10.73 -16.61 12.92
CA MET A 416 11.92 -16.71 12.05
C MET A 416 12.97 -17.67 12.62
N PRO A 417 13.33 -18.75 11.91
CA PRO A 417 14.36 -19.69 12.34
C PRO A 417 15.76 -19.11 12.15
N LYS A 418 16.79 -19.78 12.68
CA LYS A 418 18.20 -19.43 12.43
C LYS A 418 18.56 -19.39 10.93
N ARG A 419 17.96 -20.29 10.13
CA ARG A 419 18.08 -20.32 8.66
C ARG A 419 17.08 -19.37 8.01
N ALA A 420 17.18 -18.08 8.31
CA ALA A 420 16.19 -17.08 7.92
C ALA A 420 16.08 -16.92 6.39
N GLY A 421 17.21 -16.86 5.68
CA GLY A 421 17.24 -16.78 4.22
C GLY A 421 16.60 -17.99 3.54
N ASP A 422 16.89 -19.21 4.03
CA ASP A 422 16.26 -20.43 3.51
C ASP A 422 14.75 -20.45 3.79
N PHE A 423 14.32 -19.97 4.96
CA PHE A 423 12.90 -19.92 5.33
C PHE A 423 12.12 -18.95 4.45
N ASN A 424 12.65 -17.76 4.20
CA ASN A 424 12.03 -16.79 3.27
C ASN A 424 11.96 -17.37 1.86
N GLN A 425 13.05 -17.94 1.35
CA GLN A 425 13.05 -18.58 0.04
C GLN A 425 12.07 -19.78 -0.03
N ALA A 426 11.95 -20.55 1.04
CA ALA A 426 11.02 -21.68 1.11
C ALA A 426 9.54 -21.23 1.05
N LEU A 427 9.19 -20.13 1.72
CA LEU A 427 7.86 -19.53 1.64
C LEU A 427 7.53 -19.04 0.22
N MET A 428 8.48 -18.39 -0.44
CA MET A 428 8.33 -17.97 -1.84
C MET A 428 8.23 -19.18 -2.77
N GLU A 429 9.07 -20.19 -2.58
CA GLU A 429 9.14 -21.39 -3.43
C GLU A 429 7.85 -22.20 -3.34
N ILE A 430 7.35 -22.49 -2.14
CA ILE A 430 6.08 -23.20 -1.97
C ILE A 430 4.91 -22.42 -2.61
N GLY A 431 4.94 -21.07 -2.50
CA GLY A 431 3.98 -20.21 -3.18
C GLY A 431 4.08 -20.32 -4.70
N ALA A 432 5.28 -20.42 -5.26
CA ALA A 432 5.50 -20.46 -6.69
C ALA A 432 5.08 -21.80 -7.34
N ILE A 433 5.35 -22.94 -6.69
CA ILE A 433 5.24 -24.26 -7.33
C ILE A 433 4.20 -25.20 -6.71
N VAL A 434 3.75 -24.96 -5.47
CA VAL A 434 2.78 -25.81 -4.76
C VAL A 434 1.49 -25.04 -4.48
N CYS A 435 1.56 -23.98 -3.70
CA CYS A 435 0.42 -23.14 -3.30
C CYS A 435 0.14 -22.07 -4.37
N ILE A 436 -0.09 -22.48 -5.60
CA ILE A 436 -0.19 -21.62 -6.80
C ILE A 436 -1.34 -20.60 -6.75
N PRO A 437 -1.22 -19.45 -7.46
CA PRO A 437 -2.21 -18.37 -7.40
C PRO A 437 -3.49 -18.63 -8.19
N ASN A 438 -3.40 -19.43 -9.27
CA ASN A 438 -4.51 -19.69 -10.20
C ASN A 438 -4.79 -21.19 -10.26
N GLY A 439 -6.07 -21.57 -10.21
CA GLY A 439 -6.49 -22.96 -10.15
C GLY A 439 -6.32 -23.61 -8.77
N ALA A 440 -6.49 -24.93 -8.71
CA ALA A 440 -6.35 -25.69 -7.48
C ALA A 440 -4.86 -25.79 -7.06
N PRO A 441 -4.53 -25.42 -5.81
CA PRO A 441 -3.18 -25.64 -5.30
C PRO A 441 -2.89 -27.14 -5.11
N ARG A 442 -1.63 -27.52 -5.19
CA ARG A 442 -1.16 -28.90 -5.10
C ARG A 442 -1.01 -29.34 -3.63
N CYS A 443 -2.14 -29.43 -2.93
CA CYS A 443 -2.17 -29.68 -1.48
C CYS A 443 -1.67 -31.09 -1.12
N GLU A 444 -1.74 -32.05 -2.03
CA GLU A 444 -1.26 -33.43 -1.86
C GLU A 444 0.25 -33.56 -1.66
N ILE A 445 1.03 -32.61 -2.18
CA ILE A 445 2.50 -32.55 -2.02
C ILE A 445 2.95 -31.41 -1.08
N CYS A 446 1.99 -30.71 -0.47
CA CYS A 446 2.29 -29.54 0.35
C CYS A 446 2.81 -29.94 1.74
N PRO A 447 4.00 -29.48 2.17
CA PRO A 447 4.52 -29.80 3.50
C PRO A 447 3.71 -29.18 4.64
N LEU A 448 2.79 -28.25 4.32
CA LEU A 448 1.94 -27.55 5.27
C LEU A 448 0.49 -28.05 5.22
N ALA A 449 0.16 -29.09 4.44
CA ALA A 449 -1.22 -29.52 4.21
C ALA A 449 -1.97 -29.86 5.51
N ASP A 450 -1.32 -30.54 6.46
CA ASP A 450 -1.88 -30.91 7.76
C ASP A 450 -1.96 -29.74 8.76
N LYS A 451 -1.30 -28.63 8.49
CA LYS A 451 -1.31 -27.39 9.28
C LYS A 451 -2.25 -26.32 8.70
N CYS A 452 -2.68 -26.49 7.45
CA CYS A 452 -3.42 -25.48 6.68
C CYS A 452 -4.92 -25.55 6.99
N LEU A 453 -5.49 -24.44 7.48
CA LEU A 453 -6.94 -24.34 7.77
C LEU A 453 -7.77 -24.37 6.48
N ALA A 454 -7.37 -23.63 5.44
CA ALA A 454 -8.09 -23.63 4.18
C ALA A 454 -8.12 -25.03 3.54
N ASN A 455 -7.03 -25.81 3.67
CA ASN A 455 -6.99 -27.20 3.20
C ASN A 455 -7.88 -28.12 4.03
N ALA A 456 -7.91 -27.93 5.35
CA ALA A 456 -8.75 -28.74 6.25
C ALA A 456 -10.25 -28.57 5.96
N GLU A 457 -10.66 -27.42 5.45
CA GLU A 457 -12.05 -27.09 5.14
C GLU A 457 -12.37 -27.17 3.63
N GLY A 458 -11.39 -27.49 2.78
CA GLY A 458 -11.59 -27.60 1.32
C GLY A 458 -11.83 -26.27 0.60
N VAL A 459 -11.42 -25.13 1.20
CA VAL A 459 -11.70 -23.77 0.69
C VAL A 459 -10.46 -23.03 0.19
N GLN A 460 -9.43 -23.73 -0.24
CA GLN A 460 -8.14 -23.14 -0.62
C GLN A 460 -8.27 -22.14 -1.77
N THR A 461 -9.20 -22.35 -2.68
CA THR A 461 -9.44 -21.47 -3.84
C THR A 461 -10.10 -20.16 -3.47
N ASP A 462 -10.76 -20.08 -2.31
CA ASP A 462 -11.45 -18.88 -1.82
C ASP A 462 -10.49 -17.88 -1.21
N TYR A 463 -9.25 -18.30 -0.98
CA TYR A 463 -8.17 -17.50 -0.39
C TYR A 463 -6.98 -17.37 -1.34
N PRO A 464 -6.30 -16.23 -1.33
CA PRO A 464 -6.50 -15.07 -0.45
C PRO A 464 -7.68 -14.20 -0.88
N LYS A 465 -8.32 -13.51 0.05
CA LYS A 465 -9.30 -12.47 -0.24
C LYS A 465 -8.60 -11.27 -0.87
N LYS A 466 -9.26 -10.67 -1.90
CA LYS A 466 -8.73 -9.50 -2.62
C LYS A 466 -9.88 -8.56 -2.95
N GLY A 467 -9.73 -7.29 -2.63
CA GLY A 467 -10.67 -6.25 -3.00
C GLY A 467 -10.82 -6.07 -4.51
N ARG A 468 -11.86 -5.38 -4.92
CA ARG A 468 -12.09 -5.08 -6.34
C ARG A 468 -11.01 -4.12 -6.86
N LYS A 469 -10.40 -4.48 -7.98
CA LYS A 469 -9.46 -3.59 -8.68
C LYS A 469 -10.21 -2.44 -9.33
N LYS A 470 -9.66 -1.23 -9.27
CA LYS A 470 -10.17 -0.11 -10.06
C LYS A 470 -10.07 -0.43 -11.56
N PRO A 471 -11.05 -0.03 -12.38
CA PRO A 471 -10.96 -0.19 -13.83
C PRO A 471 -9.75 0.59 -14.36
N ARG A 472 -9.13 0.05 -15.42
CA ARG A 472 -8.02 0.73 -16.09
C ARG A 472 -8.55 1.87 -16.95
N SER A 473 -7.79 2.95 -17.06
CA SER A 473 -8.05 3.99 -18.05
C SER A 473 -7.65 3.52 -19.44
N ILE A 474 -8.47 3.80 -20.44
CA ILE A 474 -8.19 3.47 -21.84
C ILE A 474 -7.61 4.71 -22.52
N GLU A 475 -6.50 4.54 -23.21
CA GLU A 475 -5.92 5.52 -24.13
C GLU A 475 -5.93 4.97 -25.54
N GLU A 476 -6.50 5.73 -26.45
CA GLU A 476 -6.50 5.43 -27.88
C GLU A 476 -5.33 6.13 -28.57
N LYS A 477 -4.64 5.39 -29.45
CA LYS A 477 -3.47 5.89 -30.19
C LYS A 477 -3.48 5.38 -31.62
N THR A 478 -3.08 6.25 -32.55
CA THR A 478 -2.76 5.86 -33.93
C THR A 478 -1.24 5.84 -34.09
N ILE A 479 -0.68 4.67 -34.34
CA ILE A 479 0.75 4.42 -34.46
C ILE A 479 1.18 4.55 -35.93
N LEU A 480 2.24 5.30 -36.17
CA LEU A 480 2.73 5.59 -37.50
C LEU A 480 4.10 4.93 -37.71
N VAL A 481 4.12 3.82 -38.45
CA VAL A 481 5.36 3.14 -38.85
C VAL A 481 5.86 3.82 -40.14
N ILE A 482 6.57 4.92 -39.96
CA ILE A 482 7.09 5.73 -41.06
C ILE A 482 8.45 5.18 -41.45
N ARG A 483 8.62 4.82 -42.71
CA ARG A 483 9.87 4.25 -43.21
C ARG A 483 10.29 4.79 -44.56
N ASP A 484 11.62 4.78 -44.80
CA ASP A 484 12.29 4.97 -46.06
C ASP A 484 13.33 3.87 -46.25
N ALA A 485 13.24 3.14 -47.37
CA ALA A 485 14.05 1.95 -47.63
C ALA A 485 14.17 1.03 -46.41
N GLY A 486 15.33 0.92 -45.77
CA GLY A 486 15.59 0.12 -44.57
C GLY A 486 15.42 0.85 -43.25
N LYS A 487 15.19 2.18 -43.24
CA LYS A 487 15.14 2.99 -42.03
C LYS A 487 13.71 3.25 -41.59
N ALA A 488 13.49 3.32 -40.28
CA ALA A 488 12.23 3.71 -39.65
C ALA A 488 12.42 4.91 -38.73
N ALA A 489 11.40 5.79 -38.69
CA ALA A 489 11.37 6.89 -37.76
C ALA A 489 10.99 6.43 -36.35
N LEU A 490 11.80 6.77 -35.38
CA LEU A 490 11.56 6.62 -33.96
C LEU A 490 11.80 7.94 -33.25
N HIS A 491 11.21 8.11 -32.06
CA HIS A 491 11.57 9.24 -31.21
C HIS A 491 11.73 8.77 -29.75
N LYS A 492 12.53 9.48 -28.98
CA LYS A 492 12.77 9.19 -27.59
C LYS A 492 11.63 9.77 -26.72
N ARG A 493 10.99 8.95 -25.93
CA ARG A 493 9.95 9.40 -25.00
C ARG A 493 10.55 10.31 -23.92
N PRO A 494 9.75 11.25 -23.36
CA PRO A 494 10.20 12.08 -22.25
C PRO A 494 10.76 11.25 -21.08
N GLY A 495 11.69 11.82 -20.32
CA GLY A 495 12.33 11.17 -19.17
C GLY A 495 11.39 10.91 -17.96
N LYS A 496 10.09 11.26 -18.07
CA LYS A 496 9.06 11.03 -17.05
C LYS A 496 7.82 10.39 -17.67
N GLY A 497 7.09 9.61 -16.85
CA GLY A 497 5.84 8.98 -17.27
C GLY A 497 6.02 7.52 -17.72
N LEU A 498 4.99 7.00 -18.40
CA LEU A 498 4.95 5.60 -18.86
C LEU A 498 6.00 5.37 -19.94
N LEU A 499 6.82 4.31 -19.80
CA LEU A 499 7.92 3.96 -20.73
C LEU A 499 8.92 5.11 -20.96
N ALA A 500 9.16 5.93 -19.96
CA ALA A 500 10.05 7.08 -20.03
C ALA A 500 11.43 6.71 -20.60
N GLY A 501 12.02 7.59 -21.44
CA GLY A 501 13.36 7.44 -22.02
C GLY A 501 13.53 6.31 -23.04
N MET A 502 12.50 5.51 -23.30
CA MET A 502 12.51 4.51 -24.37
C MET A 502 12.15 5.13 -25.72
N TYR A 503 12.36 4.37 -26.78
CA TYR A 503 12.03 4.81 -28.13
C TYR A 503 10.68 4.26 -28.57
N GLU A 504 9.90 5.07 -29.29
CA GLU A 504 8.60 4.67 -29.84
C GLU A 504 8.43 5.14 -31.28
N PHE A 505 7.49 4.52 -31.99
CA PHE A 505 7.06 5.05 -33.28
C PHE A 505 6.32 6.37 -33.10
N PRO A 506 6.40 7.32 -34.02
CA PRO A 506 5.54 8.50 -34.06
C PRO A 506 4.07 8.08 -33.89
N SER A 507 3.29 8.84 -33.14
CA SER A 507 1.91 8.51 -32.88
C SER A 507 1.01 9.74 -32.75
N MET A 508 -0.27 9.56 -33.02
CA MET A 508 -1.32 10.55 -32.82
C MET A 508 -2.30 10.07 -31.75
N THR A 509 -2.84 10.99 -30.97
CA THR A 509 -3.86 10.69 -29.98
C THR A 509 -5.20 10.35 -30.65
N GLY A 510 -5.88 9.31 -30.15
CA GLY A 510 -7.14 8.81 -30.66
C GLY A 510 -7.00 7.92 -31.89
N HIS A 511 -8.14 7.39 -32.36
CA HIS A 511 -8.25 6.65 -33.61
C HIS A 511 -8.33 7.65 -34.76
N ARG A 512 -7.28 7.75 -35.59
CA ARG A 512 -7.20 8.66 -36.75
C ARG A 512 -7.43 7.95 -38.06
N THR A 513 -8.20 8.59 -38.92
CA THR A 513 -8.45 8.11 -40.26
C THR A 513 -7.22 8.30 -41.13
N GLN A 514 -7.12 7.54 -42.22
CA GLN A 514 -6.06 7.67 -43.20
C GLN A 514 -5.91 9.11 -43.73
N LYS A 515 -7.03 9.82 -43.95
CA LYS A 515 -7.03 11.21 -44.40
C LYS A 515 -6.41 12.16 -43.39
N GLU A 516 -6.68 11.98 -42.11
CA GLU A 516 -6.08 12.78 -41.04
C GLU A 516 -4.58 12.52 -40.94
N VAL A 517 -4.17 11.25 -41.07
CA VAL A 517 -2.76 10.85 -41.07
C VAL A 517 -2.02 11.48 -42.26
N ILE A 518 -2.59 11.43 -43.47
CA ILE A 518 -2.01 12.04 -44.67
C ILE A 518 -1.80 13.53 -44.42
N ARG A 519 -2.80 14.26 -43.96
CA ARG A 519 -2.69 15.70 -43.68
C ARG A 519 -1.59 15.97 -42.64
N TRP A 520 -1.55 15.20 -41.56
CA TRP A 520 -0.51 15.35 -40.55
C TRP A 520 0.91 15.11 -41.11
N MET A 521 1.07 14.15 -42.01
CA MET A 521 2.36 13.90 -42.71
C MET A 521 2.77 15.05 -43.63
N GLU A 522 1.80 15.58 -44.41
CA GLU A 522 2.00 16.75 -45.27
C GLU A 522 2.41 17.99 -44.46
N ASP A 523 1.76 18.24 -43.32
CA ASP A 523 2.10 19.32 -42.39
C ASP A 523 3.55 19.19 -41.85
N LYS A 524 4.08 17.96 -41.79
CA LYS A 524 5.48 17.65 -41.44
C LYS A 524 6.42 17.72 -42.64
N GLY A 525 5.92 18.04 -43.83
CA GLY A 525 6.73 18.12 -45.06
C GLY A 525 7.23 16.75 -45.54
N LEU A 526 6.55 15.67 -45.21
CA LEU A 526 6.87 14.30 -45.61
C LEU A 526 6.01 13.89 -46.81
N ASN A 527 6.63 13.52 -47.93
CA ASN A 527 5.94 13.06 -49.10
C ASN A 527 5.63 11.57 -49.01
N ILE A 528 4.35 11.22 -48.98
CA ILE A 528 3.91 9.85 -48.88
C ILE A 528 3.93 9.17 -50.24
N LEU A 529 4.71 8.10 -50.37
CA LEU A 529 4.68 7.21 -51.52
C LEU A 529 3.61 6.13 -51.39
N ARG A 530 3.39 5.65 -50.17
CA ARG A 530 2.39 4.61 -49.90
C ARG A 530 1.98 4.65 -48.43
N ILE A 531 0.67 4.43 -48.14
CA ILE A 531 0.11 4.26 -46.82
C ILE A 531 -0.77 3.01 -46.79
N ILE A 532 -0.59 2.15 -45.77
CA ILE A 532 -1.33 0.90 -45.61
C ILE A 532 -1.78 0.84 -44.17
N PRO A 533 -3.07 0.57 -43.91
CA PRO A 533 -3.55 0.29 -42.55
C PRO A 533 -2.92 -1.01 -42.00
N LEU A 534 -2.55 -1.01 -40.74
CA LEU A 534 -2.03 -2.17 -40.00
C LEU A 534 -3.09 -2.72 -39.07
N GLN A 535 -2.84 -3.92 -38.58
CA GLN A 535 -3.73 -4.59 -37.63
C GLN A 535 -3.87 -3.80 -36.34
N GLU A 536 -5.06 -3.76 -35.79
CA GLU A 536 -5.33 -3.22 -34.47
C GLU A 536 -4.59 -4.01 -33.39
N SER A 537 -4.15 -3.33 -32.35
CA SER A 537 -3.42 -3.92 -31.25
C SER A 537 -3.85 -3.34 -29.92
N LYS A 538 -3.73 -4.13 -28.87
CA LYS A 538 -4.01 -3.72 -27.50
C LYS A 538 -2.85 -4.08 -26.59
N HIS A 539 -2.41 -3.12 -25.78
CA HIS A 539 -1.41 -3.37 -24.75
C HIS A 539 -1.93 -2.96 -23.39
N ILE A 540 -1.74 -3.85 -22.39
CA ILE A 540 -2.29 -3.70 -21.04
C ILE A 540 -1.16 -3.41 -20.05
N PHE A 541 -1.22 -2.22 -19.45
CA PHE A 541 -0.39 -1.84 -18.31
C PHE A 541 -1.15 -2.04 -16.99
N THR A 542 -0.50 -1.82 -15.87
CA THR A 542 -1.12 -1.99 -14.54
C THR A 542 -2.36 -1.12 -14.33
N HIS A 543 -2.31 0.16 -14.74
CA HIS A 543 -3.37 1.15 -14.50
C HIS A 543 -4.02 1.69 -15.77
N LYS A 544 -3.54 1.26 -16.95
CA LYS A 544 -3.90 1.83 -18.23
C LYS A 544 -3.92 0.74 -19.31
N GLU A 545 -4.73 0.95 -20.35
CA GLU A 545 -4.71 0.15 -21.56
C GLU A 545 -4.51 1.06 -22.75
N TRP A 546 -3.63 0.67 -23.66
CA TRP A 546 -3.53 1.30 -24.98
C TRP A 546 -4.31 0.50 -26.00
N HIS A 547 -5.25 1.14 -26.65
CA HIS A 547 -5.91 0.63 -27.86
C HIS A 547 -5.27 1.35 -29.05
N MET A 548 -4.65 0.58 -29.92
CA MET A 548 -3.76 1.11 -30.96
C MET A 548 -4.22 0.69 -32.34
N TRP A 549 -4.27 1.64 -33.25
CA TRP A 549 -4.42 1.45 -34.68
C TRP A 549 -3.12 1.85 -35.34
N GLY A 550 -2.74 1.19 -36.43
CA GLY A 550 -1.47 1.47 -37.06
C GLY A 550 -1.60 1.79 -38.54
N TYR A 551 -0.65 2.59 -39.04
CA TYR A 551 -0.42 2.75 -40.46
C TYR A 551 1.06 2.53 -40.77
N MET A 552 1.35 1.73 -41.82
CA MET A 552 2.65 1.69 -42.42
C MET A 552 2.70 2.76 -43.50
N ILE A 553 3.67 3.65 -43.44
CA ILE A 553 3.82 4.80 -44.30
C ILE A 553 5.21 4.76 -44.94
N ARG A 554 5.27 4.59 -46.24
CA ARG A 554 6.50 4.73 -46.99
C ARG A 554 6.58 6.16 -47.50
N VAL A 555 7.70 6.80 -47.22
CA VAL A 555 8.01 8.15 -47.70
C VAL A 555 9.16 8.13 -48.72
N ASP A 556 9.34 9.22 -49.45
CA ASP A 556 10.38 9.36 -50.47
C ASP A 556 11.77 9.43 -49.82
N GLU A 557 11.90 10.15 -48.72
CA GLU A 557 13.16 10.33 -48.03
C GLU A 557 12.94 10.66 -46.55
N LEU A 558 13.67 9.96 -45.66
CA LEU A 558 13.84 10.29 -44.25
C LEU A 558 15.20 10.98 -44.06
N ALA A 559 15.26 12.27 -44.34
CA ALA A 559 16.49 13.05 -44.20
C ALA A 559 16.49 13.88 -42.91
N PRO A 560 17.57 13.83 -42.09
CA PRO A 560 17.69 14.62 -40.85
C PRO A 560 17.66 16.14 -41.09
N GLN A 561 17.84 16.58 -42.31
CA GLN A 561 17.94 17.99 -42.67
C GLN A 561 16.60 18.70 -42.86
N LYS A 562 15.47 17.97 -42.86
CA LYS A 562 14.15 18.60 -42.93
C LYS A 562 13.83 19.27 -41.57
N GLU A 563 13.72 20.60 -41.57
CA GLU A 563 13.53 21.43 -40.37
C GLU A 563 12.32 21.03 -39.53
N SER A 564 11.27 20.51 -40.17
CA SER A 564 10.06 19.97 -39.51
C SER A 564 10.31 18.68 -38.73
N ILE A 565 11.30 17.88 -39.13
CA ILE A 565 11.67 16.60 -38.46
C ILE A 565 12.63 16.87 -37.30
N LEU A 566 13.54 17.84 -37.45
CA LEU A 566 14.46 18.26 -36.38
C LEU A 566 13.72 18.77 -35.12
N LYS A 567 12.53 19.36 -35.29
CA LYS A 567 11.71 19.84 -34.17
C LYS A 567 11.06 18.72 -33.35
N GLU A 568 11.00 17.50 -33.86
CA GLU A 568 10.34 16.36 -33.25
C GLU A 568 11.32 15.38 -32.56
N ASP A 569 12.63 15.67 -32.57
CA ASP A 569 13.69 14.80 -32.03
C ASP A 569 13.64 13.36 -32.58
N TRP A 570 13.27 13.20 -33.87
CA TRP A 570 13.22 11.89 -34.50
C TRP A 570 14.61 11.39 -34.86
N ILE A 571 14.78 10.09 -34.65
CA ILE A 571 15.93 9.34 -35.18
C ILE A 571 15.47 8.43 -36.31
N PHE A 572 16.36 8.13 -37.23
CA PHE A 572 16.13 7.22 -38.35
C PHE A 572 17.01 6.01 -38.17
N ALA A 573 16.40 4.93 -37.66
CA ALA A 573 17.11 3.73 -37.25
C ALA A 573 16.88 2.58 -38.24
N GLU A 574 17.94 1.86 -38.57
CA GLU A 574 17.84 0.54 -39.19
C GLU A 574 17.41 -0.51 -38.19
N PRO A 575 16.81 -1.64 -38.62
CA PRO A 575 16.40 -2.73 -37.71
C PRO A 575 17.53 -3.19 -36.78
N GLY A 576 18.75 -3.37 -37.30
CA GLY A 576 19.92 -3.76 -36.51
C GLY A 576 20.29 -2.72 -35.43
N GLU A 577 20.17 -1.42 -35.72
CA GLU A 577 20.43 -0.37 -34.73
C GLU A 577 19.38 -0.36 -33.61
N THR A 578 18.11 -0.65 -33.94
CA THR A 578 17.06 -0.78 -32.91
C THR A 578 17.31 -1.98 -31.99
N GLU A 579 17.93 -3.04 -32.51
CA GLU A 579 18.30 -4.19 -31.71
C GLU A 579 19.49 -3.91 -30.77
N GLU A 580 20.39 -3.02 -31.12
CA GLU A 580 21.62 -2.75 -30.36
C GLU A 580 21.58 -1.45 -29.55
N LYS A 581 21.02 -0.36 -30.10
CA LYS A 581 21.14 0.98 -29.51
C LYS A 581 19.85 1.54 -28.93
N TYR A 582 18.69 1.30 -29.60
CA TYR A 582 17.45 1.97 -29.28
C TYR A 582 16.44 1.04 -28.62
N PRO A 583 16.24 1.10 -27.28
CA PRO A 583 15.29 0.23 -26.59
C PRO A 583 13.85 0.58 -26.96
N VAL A 584 13.17 -0.33 -27.68
CA VAL A 584 11.75 -0.21 -28.05
C VAL A 584 10.91 -1.10 -27.15
N PRO A 585 9.85 -0.56 -26.50
CA PRO A 585 9.00 -1.34 -25.60
C PRO A 585 8.22 -2.45 -26.32
N THR A 586 8.01 -3.56 -25.65
CA THR A 586 7.14 -4.66 -26.13
C THR A 586 5.69 -4.23 -26.35
N ALA A 587 5.27 -3.07 -25.85
CA ALA A 587 3.99 -2.46 -26.17
C ALA A 587 3.77 -2.25 -27.68
N PHE A 588 4.86 -2.13 -28.44
CA PHE A 588 4.84 -1.95 -29.90
C PHE A 588 5.14 -3.23 -30.70
N ALA A 589 5.15 -4.40 -30.03
CA ALA A 589 5.47 -5.68 -30.68
C ALA A 589 4.63 -5.98 -31.94
N ALA A 590 3.37 -5.58 -31.97
CA ALA A 590 2.50 -5.73 -33.11
C ALA A 590 2.97 -4.94 -34.36
N TYR A 591 3.79 -3.90 -34.17
CA TYR A 591 4.25 -3.00 -35.22
C TYR A 591 5.73 -3.23 -35.59
N THR A 592 6.56 -3.70 -34.64
CA THR A 592 7.98 -3.99 -34.89
C THR A 592 8.18 -5.14 -35.85
N GLY A 593 7.28 -6.12 -35.88
CA GLY A 593 7.31 -7.25 -36.82
C GLY A 593 7.24 -6.83 -38.30
N TYR A 594 6.64 -5.69 -38.61
CA TYR A 594 6.61 -5.16 -40.00
C TYR A 594 7.95 -4.57 -40.49
N LEU A 595 8.93 -4.47 -39.57
CA LEU A 595 10.27 -3.93 -39.85
C LEU A 595 11.36 -4.97 -39.52
N ASP A 596 11.00 -6.21 -39.27
CA ASP A 596 11.90 -7.28 -38.80
C ASP A 596 12.69 -6.92 -37.53
N ILE A 597 12.17 -5.98 -36.71
CA ILE A 597 12.76 -5.59 -35.44
C ILE A 597 12.38 -6.62 -34.37
N LYS A 598 13.36 -7.27 -33.77
CA LYS A 598 13.20 -8.21 -32.67
C LYS A 598 13.26 -7.49 -31.33
N LEU A 599 12.40 -7.89 -30.40
CA LEU A 599 12.30 -7.31 -29.07
C LEU A 599 12.67 -8.31 -27.98
N GLY A 600 13.23 -7.81 -26.89
CA GLY A 600 13.49 -8.61 -25.70
C GLY A 600 14.43 -9.81 -25.98
N ASN A 601 14.06 -10.99 -25.50
CA ASN A 601 14.90 -12.20 -25.66
C ASN A 601 14.95 -12.75 -27.07
N ASP A 602 14.00 -12.47 -27.94
CA ASP A 602 13.94 -13.03 -29.29
C ASP A 602 15.16 -12.63 -30.15
N LYS A 603 15.77 -11.49 -29.84
CA LYS A 603 16.99 -11.00 -30.50
C LYS A 603 18.25 -11.82 -30.16
N TYR A 604 18.25 -12.57 -29.03
CA TYR A 604 19.39 -13.35 -28.57
C TYR A 604 19.30 -14.84 -28.96
N GLN A 605 18.10 -15.35 -29.31
CA GLN A 605 17.90 -16.78 -29.63
C GLN A 605 18.60 -17.24 -30.94
N ARG A 606 19.01 -16.32 -31.82
CA ARG A 606 19.73 -16.65 -33.05
C ARG A 606 21.24 -16.83 -32.86
N ARG A 607 21.86 -16.13 -31.89
CA ARG A 607 23.31 -16.23 -31.65
C ARG A 607 23.75 -17.57 -31.05
N GLU A 608 22.81 -18.37 -30.53
CA GLU A 608 23.07 -19.72 -30.02
C GLU A 608 22.91 -20.82 -31.09
N LYS A 609 22.44 -20.44 -32.33
CA LYS A 609 22.22 -21.39 -33.42
C LYS A 609 23.15 -21.16 -34.63
N GLU A 610 23.96 -20.15 -34.59
CA GLU A 610 25.10 -19.89 -35.50
C GLU A 610 26.43 -20.20 -34.79
#